data_b194b59063fee155454f34732506ede7
#
_entry.id   b194b59063fee155454f34732506ede7
#
_cell.length_a   1.000
_cell.length_b   1.000
_cell.length_c   1.000
_cell.angle_alpha   90.00
_cell.angle_beta   90.00
_cell.angle_gamma   90.00
#
_symmetry.space_group_name_H-M   'P 1'
#
loop_
_entity.id
_entity.type
_entity.pdbx_description
1 polymer ?
#
loop_
_entity_poly.entity_id
_entity_poly.type
_entity_poly.pdbx_seq_one_letter_code
_entity_poly.pdbx_strand_id
1 'polypeptide(L)'
;MKLMETEEPKPNSNLWLFIILVLASFAAATIYFERGNKYLSGAVQPSINRPTPSRQPRLYTVYYSLGVFSPTNIRIHVGDSVKFQNDGNSPIHIVSARSEVGLELAGFDSVNDIPPKSSFTFSFTKPGTFGYHNSKNPNEKGTVIVRP
;
A
#
# COMPACT_ATOMS: atom_id res chain seq x y z
N MET A 1 92.55 30.63 6.04
CA MET A 1 91.40 29.70 6.02
C MET A 1 90.22 30.52 6.56
N LYS A 2 89.39 31.02 5.61
CA LYS A 2 88.29 31.95 5.89
C LYS A 2 87.05 31.11 6.09
N LEU A 3 86.52 31.16 7.31
CA LEU A 3 85.25 30.50 7.65
C LEU A 3 84.09 31.21 6.93
N MET A 4 83.33 30.46 6.14
CA MET A 4 82.11 30.91 5.52
C MET A 4 81.02 30.93 6.62
N GLU A 5 80.60 32.13 6.96
CA GLU A 5 79.50 32.42 7.82
C GLU A 5 78.20 32.21 7.00
N THR A 6 77.42 31.18 7.32
CA THR A 6 76.14 30.93 6.71
C THR A 6 75.12 31.85 7.38
N GLU A 7 74.69 32.91 6.68
CA GLU A 7 73.55 33.72 7.10
C GLU A 7 72.28 32.89 7.10
N GLU A 8 71.64 32.66 8.26
CA GLU A 8 70.32 32.12 8.35
C GLU A 8 69.30 33.11 7.78
N PRO A 9 68.33 32.67 6.97
CA PRO A 9 67.33 33.53 6.41
C PRO A 9 66.43 34.08 7.54
N LYS A 10 66.36 35.43 7.67
CA LYS A 10 65.45 36.14 8.58
C LYS A 10 64.00 35.66 8.31
N PRO A 11 63.24 35.22 9.32
CA PRO A 11 61.86 34.85 9.11
C PRO A 11 61.08 36.11 8.70
N ASN A 12 60.36 36.00 7.55
CA ASN A 12 59.49 37.08 7.06
C ASN A 12 58.43 37.37 8.13
N SER A 13 58.53 38.48 8.80
CA SER A 13 57.61 38.87 9.90
C SER A 13 56.14 38.94 9.49
N ASN A 14 55.88 38.95 8.20
CA ASN A 14 54.51 39.05 7.65
C ASN A 14 53.89 37.66 7.35
N LEU A 15 54.71 36.60 7.38
CA LEU A 15 54.15 35.25 7.16
C LEU A 15 53.14 34.83 8.22
N TRP A 16 53.39 35.24 9.45
CA TRP A 16 52.49 34.99 10.57
C TRP A 16 51.11 35.70 10.42
N LEU A 17 51.11 36.92 9.90
CA LEU A 17 49.89 37.64 9.58
C LEU A 17 49.07 36.95 8.47
N PHE A 18 49.75 36.41 7.46
CA PHE A 18 49.08 35.60 6.41
C PHE A 18 48.42 34.34 6.97
N ILE A 19 49.07 33.64 7.87
CA ILE A 19 48.53 32.45 8.52
C ILE A 19 47.28 32.79 9.33
N ILE A 20 47.33 33.87 10.10
CA ILE A 20 46.14 34.30 10.87
C ILE A 20 45.01 34.67 9.94
N LEU A 21 45.23 35.37 8.84
CA LEU A 21 44.21 35.79 7.90
C LEU A 21 43.58 34.60 7.18
N VAL A 22 44.34 33.59 6.83
CA VAL A 22 43.82 32.34 6.27
C VAL A 22 42.99 31.58 7.30
N LEU A 23 43.43 31.47 8.53
CA LEU A 23 42.69 30.79 9.60
C LEU A 23 41.37 31.54 9.93
N ALA A 24 41.40 32.83 9.95
CA ALA A 24 40.20 33.65 10.18
C ALA A 24 39.19 33.54 9.03
N SER A 25 39.65 33.47 7.78
CA SER A 25 38.76 33.24 6.63
C SER A 25 38.14 31.84 6.63
N PHE A 26 38.90 30.83 7.06
CA PHE A 26 38.37 29.46 7.18
C PHE A 26 37.32 29.35 8.29
N ALA A 27 37.56 30.00 9.44
CA ALA A 27 36.58 30.05 10.53
C ALA A 27 35.30 30.78 10.13
N ALA A 28 35.42 31.89 9.36
CA ALA A 28 34.26 32.60 8.84
C ALA A 28 33.47 31.77 7.83
N ALA A 29 34.15 31.00 6.98
CA ALA A 29 33.53 30.12 6.00
C ALA A 29 32.73 28.98 6.68
N THR A 30 33.25 28.38 7.76
CA THR A 30 32.55 27.32 8.50
C THR A 30 31.29 27.85 9.16
N ILE A 31 31.36 29.04 9.77
CA ILE A 31 30.17 29.70 10.39
C ILE A 31 29.12 30.04 9.34
N TYR A 32 29.54 30.48 8.15
CA TYR A 32 28.64 30.81 7.06
C TYR A 32 27.98 29.56 6.50
N PHE A 33 28.71 28.45 6.38
CA PHE A 33 28.19 27.19 5.90
C PHE A 33 27.21 26.54 6.89
N GLU A 34 27.48 26.61 8.19
CA GLU A 34 26.56 26.11 9.22
C GLU A 34 25.27 26.93 9.31
N ARG A 35 25.36 28.25 9.12
CA ARG A 35 24.15 29.09 9.06
C ARG A 35 23.30 28.84 7.82
N GLY A 36 23.94 28.58 6.68
CA GLY A 36 23.23 28.25 5.43
C GLY A 36 22.49 26.91 5.49
N ASN A 37 23.04 25.92 6.19
CA ASN A 37 22.44 24.58 6.28
C ASN A 37 21.23 24.51 7.24
N LYS A 38 21.02 25.48 8.10
CA LYS A 38 19.81 25.50 8.97
C LYS A 38 18.51 25.67 8.19
N TYR A 39 18.58 26.17 6.97
CA TYR A 39 17.39 26.30 6.10
C TYR A 39 17.10 25.06 5.25
N LEU A 40 18.04 24.09 5.19
CA LEU A 40 17.85 22.80 4.48
C LEU A 40 17.54 21.65 5.41
N SER A 41 17.56 21.84 6.72
CA SER A 41 16.88 20.95 7.66
C SER A 41 15.38 21.23 7.52
N GLY A 42 14.82 20.83 6.38
CA GLY A 42 13.41 20.62 6.25
C GLY A 42 13.03 19.76 7.44
N ALA A 43 12.24 20.31 8.35
CA ALA A 43 11.62 19.55 9.39
C ALA A 43 11.03 18.31 8.71
N VAL A 44 11.66 17.16 8.91
CA VAL A 44 10.96 15.89 8.74
C VAL A 44 9.84 16.00 9.75
N GLN A 45 8.71 16.52 9.30
CA GLN A 45 7.50 16.41 10.08
C GLN A 45 7.40 14.92 10.38
N PRO A 46 7.37 14.51 11.65
CA PRO A 46 7.01 13.14 11.92
C PRO A 46 5.70 12.96 11.18
N SER A 47 5.71 12.10 10.15
CA SER A 47 4.50 11.68 9.51
C SER A 47 3.68 11.09 10.66
N ILE A 48 2.76 11.91 11.17
CA ILE A 48 1.75 11.40 12.07
C ILE A 48 1.05 10.38 11.19
N ASN A 49 1.42 9.11 11.35
CA ASN A 49 0.64 8.01 10.85
C ASN A 49 -0.69 8.12 11.58
N ARG A 50 -1.50 9.09 11.10
CA ARG A 50 -2.91 9.11 11.46
C ARG A 50 -3.41 7.76 10.97
N PRO A 51 -3.79 6.83 11.85
CA PRO A 51 -4.34 5.58 11.40
C PRO A 51 -5.48 5.97 10.46
N THR A 52 -5.32 5.65 9.17
CA THR A 52 -6.44 5.74 8.23
C THR A 52 -7.53 4.94 8.91
N PRO A 53 -8.71 5.52 9.15
CA PRO A 53 -9.77 4.81 9.84
C PRO A 53 -10.01 3.52 9.06
N SER A 54 -9.53 2.40 9.62
CA SER A 54 -9.70 1.09 9.02
C SER A 54 -11.20 0.84 9.03
N ARG A 55 -11.81 0.86 7.84
CA ARG A 55 -13.20 0.52 7.70
C ARG A 55 -13.39 -0.90 8.21
N GLN A 56 -14.30 -1.09 9.14
CA GLN A 56 -14.63 -2.43 9.61
C GLN A 56 -15.20 -3.27 8.47
N PRO A 57 -14.76 -4.53 8.31
CA PRO A 57 -15.31 -5.47 7.35
C PRO A 57 -16.84 -5.62 7.55
N ARG A 58 -17.56 -5.69 6.45
CA ARG A 58 -19.02 -5.86 6.46
C ARG A 58 -19.40 -7.20 5.87
N LEU A 59 -20.52 -7.74 6.32
CA LEU A 59 -21.14 -8.93 5.75
C LEU A 59 -22.36 -8.51 4.91
N TYR A 60 -22.34 -8.90 3.64
CA TYR A 60 -23.45 -8.72 2.71
C TYR A 60 -24.11 -10.05 2.45
N THR A 61 -25.38 -10.05 2.09
CA THR A 61 -26.10 -11.28 1.74
C THR A 61 -26.62 -11.22 0.31
N VAL A 62 -26.37 -12.29 -0.43
CA VAL A 62 -26.96 -12.56 -1.73
C VAL A 62 -27.86 -13.78 -1.57
N TYR A 63 -29.13 -13.63 -1.90
CA TYR A 63 -30.09 -14.69 -1.83
C TYR A 63 -30.20 -15.40 -3.17
N TYR A 64 -30.29 -16.72 -3.15
CA TYR A 64 -30.63 -17.51 -4.31
C TYR A 64 -32.03 -18.07 -4.16
N SER A 65 -32.87 -17.84 -5.15
CA SER A 65 -34.23 -18.39 -5.23
C SER A 65 -34.72 -18.44 -6.67
N LEU A 66 -35.46 -19.46 -7.04
CA LEU A 66 -36.03 -19.60 -8.39
C LEU A 66 -35.09 -19.44 -9.55
N GLY A 67 -33.82 -19.92 -9.40
CA GLY A 67 -32.79 -19.84 -10.44
C GLY A 67 -32.08 -18.49 -10.54
N VAL A 68 -32.28 -17.58 -9.60
CA VAL A 68 -31.73 -16.21 -9.64
C VAL A 68 -31.02 -15.87 -8.35
N PHE A 69 -29.84 -15.23 -8.48
CA PHE A 69 -29.16 -14.57 -7.38
C PHE A 69 -29.64 -13.12 -7.21
N SER A 70 -30.04 -12.76 -6.01
CA SER A 70 -30.53 -11.40 -5.68
C SER A 70 -29.79 -10.78 -4.49
N PRO A 71 -29.11 -9.64 -4.64
CA PRO A 71 -28.87 -8.94 -5.91
C PRO A 71 -27.94 -9.70 -6.86
N THR A 72 -28.18 -9.63 -8.18
CA THR A 72 -27.32 -10.26 -9.18
C THR A 72 -25.93 -9.63 -9.22
N ASN A 73 -25.85 -8.31 -8.99
CA ASN A 73 -24.59 -7.55 -8.92
C ASN A 73 -24.50 -6.85 -7.57
N ILE A 74 -23.40 -7.05 -6.86
CA ILE A 74 -23.16 -6.41 -5.57
C ILE A 74 -21.81 -5.66 -5.57
N ARG A 75 -21.78 -4.50 -4.91
CA ARG A 75 -20.58 -3.70 -4.71
C ARG A 75 -20.18 -3.72 -3.25
N ILE A 76 -18.94 -4.12 -2.99
CA ILE A 76 -18.36 -4.24 -1.65
C ILE A 76 -16.96 -3.61 -1.63
N HIS A 77 -16.26 -3.63 -0.51
CA HIS A 77 -14.87 -3.21 -0.40
C HIS A 77 -13.97 -4.40 -0.02
N VAL A 78 -12.68 -4.22 -0.25
CA VAL A 78 -11.67 -5.17 0.22
C VAL A 78 -11.83 -5.42 1.73
N GLY A 79 -11.79 -6.69 2.12
CA GLY A 79 -12.02 -7.15 3.49
C GLY A 79 -13.48 -7.49 3.81
N ASP A 80 -14.43 -7.09 2.98
CA ASP A 80 -15.84 -7.47 3.16
C ASP A 80 -16.08 -8.95 2.80
N SER A 81 -17.17 -9.48 3.32
CA SER A 81 -17.63 -10.85 3.03
C SER A 81 -19.01 -10.85 2.41
N VAL A 82 -19.27 -11.84 1.55
CA VAL A 82 -20.58 -12.10 0.99
C VAL A 82 -21.05 -13.47 1.45
N LYS A 83 -22.24 -13.49 2.06
CA LYS A 83 -22.98 -14.69 2.39
C LYS A 83 -23.96 -15.00 1.26
N PHE A 84 -23.82 -16.16 0.65
CA PHE A 84 -24.75 -16.70 -0.35
C PHE A 84 -25.75 -17.61 0.36
N GLN A 85 -26.98 -17.15 0.46
CA GLN A 85 -28.07 -17.87 1.12
C GLN A 85 -28.91 -18.60 0.09
N ASN A 86 -29.00 -19.91 0.20
CA ASN A 86 -29.87 -20.71 -0.68
C ASN A 86 -31.30 -20.74 -0.10
N ASP A 87 -32.18 -19.91 -0.64
CA ASP A 87 -33.61 -19.91 -0.33
C ASP A 87 -34.43 -20.73 -1.36
N GLY A 88 -33.75 -21.34 -2.32
CA GLY A 88 -34.35 -22.26 -3.27
C GLY A 88 -34.74 -23.62 -2.65
N ASN A 89 -35.28 -24.49 -3.50
CA ASN A 89 -35.72 -25.85 -3.11
C ASN A 89 -34.72 -26.96 -3.48
N SER A 90 -33.64 -26.59 -4.20
CA SER A 90 -32.61 -27.53 -4.66
C SER A 90 -31.24 -27.08 -4.18
N PRO A 91 -30.30 -27.99 -3.97
CA PRO A 91 -28.94 -27.64 -3.63
C PRO A 91 -28.24 -26.95 -4.80
N ILE A 92 -27.45 -25.93 -4.50
CA ILE A 92 -26.61 -25.19 -5.46
C ILE A 92 -25.14 -25.33 -5.11
N HIS A 93 -24.27 -25.13 -6.10
CA HIS A 93 -22.83 -25.12 -5.88
C HIS A 93 -22.22 -23.88 -6.55
N ILE A 94 -21.72 -22.95 -5.73
CA ILE A 94 -21.18 -21.69 -6.21
C ILE A 94 -19.69 -21.83 -6.50
N VAL A 95 -19.31 -21.43 -7.71
CA VAL A 95 -17.94 -21.39 -8.15
C VAL A 95 -17.63 -20.05 -8.83
N SER A 96 -16.36 -19.64 -8.76
CA SER A 96 -15.86 -18.49 -9.52
C SER A 96 -16.05 -18.72 -11.01
N ALA A 97 -16.52 -17.71 -11.72
CA ALA A 97 -16.60 -17.72 -13.17
C ALA A 97 -15.43 -16.93 -13.77
N ARG A 98 -14.82 -17.47 -14.83
CA ARG A 98 -13.94 -16.67 -15.67
C ARG A 98 -14.80 -15.62 -16.39
N SER A 99 -14.66 -14.37 -16.01
CA SER A 99 -15.32 -13.24 -16.67
C SER A 99 -14.50 -12.83 -17.89
N GLU A 100 -15.16 -12.32 -18.93
CA GLU A 100 -14.48 -11.70 -20.08
C GLU A 100 -13.60 -10.51 -19.70
N VAL A 101 -13.85 -9.92 -18.54
CA VAL A 101 -13.15 -8.74 -17.99
C VAL A 101 -12.50 -9.04 -16.63
N GLY A 102 -12.74 -10.22 -16.03
CA GLY A 102 -12.32 -10.57 -14.68
C GLY A 102 -11.52 -11.86 -14.60
N LEU A 103 -10.59 -11.87 -13.66
CA LEU A 103 -9.82 -13.07 -13.31
C LEU A 103 -10.70 -14.02 -12.51
N GLU A 104 -10.55 -15.31 -12.78
CA GLU A 104 -11.04 -16.35 -11.87
C GLU A 104 -10.42 -16.13 -10.49
N LEU A 105 -11.27 -16.04 -9.46
CA LEU A 105 -10.78 -15.84 -8.09
C LEU A 105 -10.49 -17.19 -7.45
N ALA A 106 -9.22 -17.48 -7.31
CA ALA A 106 -8.77 -18.71 -6.67
C ALA A 106 -9.38 -18.85 -5.25
N GLY A 107 -9.95 -20.01 -4.96
CA GLY A 107 -10.59 -20.30 -3.67
C GLY A 107 -12.02 -19.78 -3.54
N PHE A 108 -12.57 -19.10 -4.54
CA PHE A 108 -13.99 -18.74 -4.53
C PHE A 108 -14.82 -19.90 -5.08
N ASP A 109 -15.02 -20.86 -4.21
CA ASP A 109 -15.73 -22.11 -4.44
C ASP A 109 -16.40 -22.51 -3.12
N SER A 110 -17.68 -22.91 -3.17
CA SER A 110 -18.36 -23.43 -1.99
C SER A 110 -17.89 -24.83 -1.59
N VAL A 111 -17.03 -25.45 -2.40
CA VAL A 111 -16.45 -26.81 -2.24
C VAL A 111 -17.50 -27.90 -2.23
N ASN A 112 -18.55 -27.69 -1.48
CA ASN A 112 -19.70 -28.61 -1.38
C ASN A 112 -20.98 -27.92 -1.85
N ASP A 113 -21.97 -28.73 -2.14
CA ASP A 113 -23.33 -28.25 -2.38
C ASP A 113 -23.85 -27.51 -1.17
N ILE A 114 -24.50 -26.39 -1.41
CA ILE A 114 -25.22 -25.58 -0.41
C ILE A 114 -26.69 -26.05 -0.42
N PRO A 115 -27.13 -26.82 0.60
CA PRO A 115 -28.51 -27.31 0.66
C PRO A 115 -29.52 -26.15 0.75
N PRO A 116 -30.81 -26.43 0.48
CA PRO A 116 -31.87 -25.48 0.79
C PRO A 116 -31.80 -24.98 2.23
N LYS A 117 -32.05 -23.68 2.42
CA LYS A 117 -31.99 -22.96 3.73
C LYS A 117 -30.62 -22.87 4.38
N SER A 118 -29.56 -23.30 3.67
CA SER A 118 -28.17 -23.20 4.09
C SER A 118 -27.45 -22.05 3.38
N SER A 119 -26.23 -21.75 3.80
CA SER A 119 -25.46 -20.66 3.20
C SER A 119 -23.97 -21.00 3.12
N PHE A 120 -23.29 -20.32 2.20
CA PHE A 120 -21.83 -20.27 2.04
C PHE A 120 -21.38 -18.81 2.20
N THR A 121 -20.23 -18.58 2.85
CA THR A 121 -19.67 -17.23 3.01
C THR A 121 -18.25 -17.17 2.48
N PHE A 122 -17.96 -16.15 1.69
CA PHE A 122 -16.64 -15.89 1.15
C PHE A 122 -16.17 -14.47 1.43
N SER A 123 -14.89 -14.30 1.82
CA SER A 123 -14.27 -13.00 2.11
C SER A 123 -13.41 -12.54 0.94
N PHE A 124 -13.62 -11.31 0.48
CA PHE A 124 -12.94 -10.74 -0.68
C PHE A 124 -11.77 -9.88 -0.23
N THR A 125 -10.53 -10.38 -0.41
CA THR A 125 -9.29 -9.73 0.05
C THR A 125 -8.56 -8.94 -1.02
N LYS A 126 -9.06 -8.96 -2.27
CA LYS A 126 -8.44 -8.25 -3.41
C LYS A 126 -9.49 -7.43 -4.16
N PRO A 127 -9.13 -6.22 -4.63
CA PRO A 127 -10.05 -5.44 -5.48
C PRO A 127 -10.18 -6.11 -6.86
N GLY A 128 -11.34 -5.94 -7.48
CA GLY A 128 -11.61 -6.49 -8.80
C GLY A 128 -13.08 -6.74 -9.05
N THR A 129 -13.39 -7.27 -10.24
CA THR A 129 -14.72 -7.72 -10.64
C THR A 129 -14.71 -9.22 -10.78
N PHE A 130 -15.46 -9.91 -9.94
CA PHE A 130 -15.47 -11.36 -9.85
C PHE A 130 -16.85 -11.89 -10.20
N GLY A 131 -16.92 -12.63 -11.32
CA GLY A 131 -18.10 -13.38 -11.69
C GLY A 131 -18.21 -14.68 -10.87
N TYR A 132 -19.41 -15.13 -10.66
CA TYR A 132 -19.70 -16.45 -10.09
C TYR A 132 -20.95 -17.04 -10.73
N HIS A 133 -21.08 -18.35 -10.63
CA HIS A 133 -22.27 -19.06 -11.10
C HIS A 133 -22.54 -20.32 -10.26
N ASN A 134 -23.74 -20.83 -10.41
CA ASN A 134 -24.08 -22.17 -9.91
C ASN A 134 -23.51 -23.20 -10.89
N SER A 135 -22.56 -24.04 -10.46
CA SER A 135 -21.94 -25.06 -11.32
C SER A 135 -22.96 -26.08 -11.85
N LYS A 136 -24.09 -26.26 -11.15
CA LYS A 136 -25.18 -27.15 -11.61
C LYS A 136 -26.01 -26.53 -12.73
N ASN A 137 -26.03 -25.20 -12.85
CA ASN A 137 -26.68 -24.45 -13.91
C ASN A 137 -25.91 -23.17 -14.20
N PRO A 138 -24.95 -23.15 -15.15
CA PRO A 138 -24.10 -22.00 -15.42
C PRO A 138 -24.84 -20.73 -15.91
N ASN A 139 -26.10 -20.81 -16.27
CA ASN A 139 -26.92 -19.65 -16.60
C ASN A 139 -27.30 -18.83 -15.36
N GLU A 140 -27.29 -19.47 -14.18
CA GLU A 140 -27.55 -18.84 -12.89
C GLU A 140 -26.25 -18.23 -12.38
N LYS A 141 -26.06 -16.94 -12.59
CA LYS A 141 -24.81 -16.23 -12.37
C LYS A 141 -25.02 -14.87 -11.74
N GLY A 142 -23.93 -14.34 -11.17
CA GLY A 142 -23.88 -13.00 -10.62
C GLY A 142 -22.47 -12.44 -10.60
N THR A 143 -22.32 -11.23 -10.06
CA THR A 143 -21.04 -10.51 -10.02
C THR A 143 -20.84 -9.79 -8.69
N VAL A 144 -19.64 -9.93 -8.14
CA VAL A 144 -19.18 -9.15 -6.99
C VAL A 144 -18.11 -8.15 -7.46
N ILE A 145 -18.36 -6.87 -7.26
CA ILE A 145 -17.45 -5.76 -7.58
C ILE A 145 -16.80 -5.30 -6.27
N VAL A 146 -15.52 -5.58 -6.12
CA VAL A 146 -14.73 -5.27 -4.93
C VAL A 146 -13.92 -3.99 -5.17
N ARG A 147 -14.17 -2.97 -4.38
CA ARG A 147 -13.45 -1.69 -4.41
C ARG A 147 -12.34 -1.69 -3.36
N PRO A 148 -11.25 -0.92 -3.60
CA PRO A 148 -10.22 -0.66 -2.59
C PRO A 148 -10.77 -0.06 -1.29
#